data_62b97c4c6f4cddf284577f6f4b071c1c
#
_entry.id   62b97c4c6f4cddf284577f6f4b071c1c
#
_cell.length_a   1.000
_cell.length_b   1.000
_cell.length_c   1.000
_cell.angle_alpha   90.00
_cell.angle_beta   90.00
_cell.angle_gamma   90.00
#
_symmetry.space_group_name_H-M   'P 1'
#
loop_
_entity.id
_entity.type
_entity.pdbx_description
1 polymer ?
#
loop_
_entity_poly.entity_id
_entity_poly.type
_entity_poly.pdbx_seq_one_letter_code
_entity_poly.pdbx_strand_id
1 'polypeptide(L)'
;PGGVMVVNMNMISDGQGSINEALSDTIASVFGNGNTLTADVPNTTNRELFAKKPGSGSEENSMQQASKALNLRETTYERTGSEDLEWYMEEVASRFRKVNEPDSASTILTDDKAPVEVLGMHAIDQIIADEAGPYRQILKDEGFGGLLRAVQ
;
A
#
# COMPACT_ATOMS: atom_id res chain seq x y z
N PRO A 1 10.86 -13.59 -18.16
CA PRO A 1 9.49 -14.00 -18.03
C PRO A 1 9.25 -14.61 -16.65
N GLY A 2 8.20 -14.16 -15.94
CA GLY A 2 7.83 -14.69 -14.63
C GLY A 2 8.48 -14.03 -13.42
N GLY A 3 9.26 -12.97 -13.57
CA GLY A 3 9.76 -12.18 -12.45
C GLY A 3 8.65 -11.45 -11.71
N VAL A 4 8.83 -11.29 -10.40
CA VAL A 4 7.96 -10.52 -9.53
C VAL A 4 8.64 -9.21 -9.18
N MET A 5 7.93 -8.10 -9.29
CA MET A 5 8.31 -6.80 -8.78
C MET A 5 7.60 -6.57 -7.45
N VAL A 6 8.34 -6.13 -6.44
CA VAL A 6 7.79 -5.74 -5.14
C VAL A 6 8.27 -4.34 -4.83
N VAL A 7 7.35 -3.48 -4.42
CA VAL A 7 7.62 -2.10 -4.03
C VAL A 7 7.03 -1.85 -2.65
N ASN A 8 7.87 -1.44 -1.70
CA ASN A 8 7.40 -0.95 -0.41
C ASN A 8 7.06 0.54 -0.54
N MET A 9 5.80 0.87 -0.34
CA MET A 9 5.29 2.24 -0.28
C MET A 9 5.17 2.64 1.19
N ASN A 10 6.10 3.43 1.67
CA ASN A 10 6.25 3.73 3.11
C ASN A 10 5.24 4.74 3.66
N MET A 11 4.29 5.20 2.87
CA MET A 11 3.24 6.12 3.32
C MET A 11 1.90 5.63 2.79
N ILE A 12 0.97 5.31 3.70
CA ILE A 12 -0.40 5.04 3.31
C ILE A 12 -1.09 6.40 3.08
N SER A 13 -1.14 6.82 1.84
CA SER A 13 -1.92 7.97 1.42
C SER A 13 -2.94 7.47 0.41
N ASP A 14 -4.18 7.40 0.84
CA ASP A 14 -5.31 6.96 0.01
C ASP A 14 -6.07 8.17 -0.52
N GLY A 15 -6.52 8.06 -1.75
CA GLY A 15 -7.35 9.05 -2.40
C GLY A 15 -6.86 9.41 -3.79
N GLN A 16 -7.76 10.03 -4.53
CA GLN A 16 -7.47 10.47 -5.90
C GLN A 16 -6.32 11.49 -5.91
N GLY A 17 -5.32 11.22 -6.72
CA GLY A 17 -4.12 12.06 -6.85
C GLY A 17 -3.06 11.83 -5.77
N SER A 18 -3.20 10.78 -4.94
CA SER A 18 -2.16 10.41 -4.00
C SER A 18 -0.94 9.78 -4.67
N ILE A 19 0.21 9.83 -3.99
CA ILE A 19 1.42 9.18 -4.51
C ILE A 19 1.25 7.67 -4.64
N ASN A 20 0.50 7.03 -3.75
CA ASN A 20 0.25 5.59 -3.79
C ASN A 20 -0.64 5.22 -4.98
N GLU A 21 -1.65 6.04 -5.29
CA GLU A 21 -2.47 5.87 -6.48
C GLU A 21 -1.60 6.02 -7.74
N ALA A 22 -0.84 7.12 -7.86
CA ALA A 22 0.01 7.37 -9.01
C ALA A 22 1.05 6.26 -9.26
N LEU A 23 1.67 5.74 -8.21
CA LEU A 23 2.59 4.59 -8.29
C LEU A 23 1.86 3.32 -8.71
N SER A 24 0.71 3.03 -8.09
CA SER A 24 -0.09 1.84 -8.39
C SER A 24 -0.59 1.86 -9.83
N ASP A 25 -1.11 2.98 -10.30
CA ASP A 25 -1.60 3.16 -11.66
C ASP A 25 -0.47 3.06 -12.69
N THR A 26 0.68 3.66 -12.38
CA THR A 26 1.86 3.56 -13.24
C THR A 26 2.30 2.11 -13.40
N ILE A 27 2.39 1.37 -12.32
CA ILE A 27 2.79 -0.04 -12.34
C ILE A 27 1.71 -0.89 -13.03
N ALA A 28 0.43 -0.63 -12.74
CA ALA A 28 -0.68 -1.32 -13.39
C ALA A 28 -0.75 -1.05 -14.90
N SER A 29 -0.36 0.14 -15.35
CA SER A 29 -0.30 0.45 -16.81
C SER A 29 0.71 -0.41 -17.56
N VAL A 30 1.76 -0.90 -16.89
CA VAL A 30 2.82 -1.74 -17.46
C VAL A 30 2.51 -3.24 -17.31
N PHE A 31 2.05 -3.64 -16.14
CA PHE A 31 1.85 -5.05 -15.78
C PHE A 31 0.42 -5.53 -16.01
N GLY A 32 -0.54 -4.61 -16.07
CA GLY A 32 -1.97 -4.87 -16.07
C GLY A 32 -2.54 -4.86 -14.65
N ASN A 33 -3.74 -4.30 -14.48
CA ASN A 33 -4.42 -4.21 -13.18
C ASN A 33 -4.72 -5.58 -12.55
N GLY A 34 -5.03 -6.60 -13.36
CA GLY A 34 -5.23 -7.98 -12.91
C GLY A 34 -3.96 -8.67 -12.40
N ASN A 35 -2.79 -8.07 -12.66
CA ASN A 35 -1.47 -8.59 -12.29
C ASN A 35 -0.75 -7.71 -11.26
N THR A 36 -1.45 -6.71 -10.73
CA THR A 36 -0.93 -5.77 -9.73
C THR A 36 -1.82 -5.82 -8.50
N LEU A 37 -1.22 -6.03 -7.35
CA LEU A 37 -1.88 -6.14 -6.06
C LEU A 37 -1.20 -5.22 -5.06
N THR A 38 -1.97 -4.72 -4.11
CA THR A 38 -1.43 -4.05 -2.92
C THR A 38 -1.86 -4.79 -1.66
N ALA A 39 -1.05 -4.68 -0.61
CA ALA A 39 -1.40 -5.16 0.72
C ALA A 39 -0.85 -4.20 1.78
N ASP A 40 -1.70 -3.77 2.70
CA ASP A 40 -1.27 -2.97 3.85
C ASP A 40 -0.59 -3.86 4.87
N VAL A 41 0.60 -3.47 5.32
CA VAL A 41 1.35 -4.21 6.33
C VAL A 41 0.78 -3.90 7.71
N PRO A 42 0.37 -4.92 8.51
CA PRO A 42 -0.24 -4.71 9.81
C PRO A 42 0.61 -3.84 10.74
N ASN A 43 -0.04 -2.94 11.46
CA ASN A 43 0.58 -2.08 12.48
C ASN A 43 1.74 -1.19 11.97
N THR A 44 1.76 -0.90 10.70
CA THR A 44 2.74 0.00 10.07
C THR A 44 2.06 0.98 9.13
N THR A 45 2.82 1.96 8.64
CA THR A 45 2.40 2.85 7.56
C THR A 45 2.80 2.32 6.17
N ASN A 46 3.27 1.08 6.09
CA ASN A 46 3.74 0.49 4.87
C ASN A 46 2.61 -0.20 4.09
N ARG A 47 2.64 -0.01 2.80
CA ARG A 47 1.85 -0.75 1.81
C ARG A 47 2.81 -1.42 0.84
N GLU A 48 2.68 -2.71 0.68
CA GLU A 48 3.42 -3.46 -0.32
C GLU A 48 2.63 -3.51 -1.62
N LEU A 49 3.30 -3.27 -2.73
CA LEU A 49 2.76 -3.45 -4.08
C LEU A 49 3.50 -4.60 -4.75
N PHE A 50 2.73 -5.54 -5.28
CA PHE A 50 3.21 -6.71 -5.99
C PHE A 50 2.74 -6.64 -7.44
N ALA A 51 3.67 -6.79 -8.38
CA ALA A 51 3.31 -6.88 -9.78
C ALA A 51 4.08 -8.03 -10.46
N LYS A 52 3.37 -8.79 -11.29
CA LYS A 52 3.93 -9.90 -12.02
C LYS A 52 3.38 -9.94 -13.43
N LYS A 53 4.25 -9.87 -14.43
CA LYS A 53 3.83 -10.09 -15.81
C LYS A 53 3.62 -11.58 -16.05
N PRO A 54 2.45 -12.02 -16.52
CA PRO A 54 2.21 -13.43 -16.83
C PRO A 54 3.28 -13.95 -17.77
N GLY A 55 3.80 -15.14 -17.48
CA GLY A 55 4.64 -15.86 -18.44
C GLY A 55 3.78 -16.33 -19.63
N SER A 56 4.38 -16.51 -20.77
CA SER A 56 3.71 -17.13 -21.92
C SER A 56 3.22 -18.52 -21.50
N GLY A 57 1.89 -18.71 -21.49
CA GLY A 57 1.22 -19.95 -21.08
C GLY A 57 0.65 -19.96 -19.65
N SER A 58 0.77 -18.90 -18.88
CA SER A 58 0.10 -18.76 -17.58
C SER A 58 -1.14 -17.87 -17.72
N GLU A 59 -2.31 -18.43 -17.60
CA GLU A 59 -3.57 -17.69 -17.52
C GLU A 59 -3.87 -17.16 -16.11
N GLU A 60 -2.99 -17.49 -15.14
CA GLU A 60 -3.18 -17.10 -13.75
C GLU A 60 -2.84 -15.63 -13.54
N ASN A 61 -3.83 -14.88 -13.11
CA ASN A 61 -3.63 -13.50 -12.67
C ASN A 61 -3.10 -13.43 -11.22
N SER A 62 -2.68 -12.26 -10.79
CA SER A 62 -2.08 -12.05 -9.46
C SER A 62 -3.01 -12.43 -8.30
N MET A 63 -4.34 -12.34 -8.48
CA MET A 63 -5.31 -12.76 -7.46
C MET A 63 -5.34 -14.28 -7.29
N GLN A 64 -5.25 -15.03 -8.36
CA GLN A 64 -5.15 -16.48 -8.28
C GLN A 64 -3.83 -16.90 -7.63
N GLN A 65 -2.75 -16.17 -7.90
CA GLN A 65 -1.45 -16.41 -7.27
C GLN A 65 -1.47 -16.03 -5.77
N ALA A 66 -2.14 -14.94 -5.40
CA ALA A 66 -2.33 -14.58 -4.00
C ALA A 66 -3.19 -15.62 -3.26
N SER A 67 -4.23 -16.17 -3.90
CA SER A 67 -5.03 -17.27 -3.35
C SER A 67 -4.20 -18.55 -3.15
N LYS A 68 -3.22 -18.80 -4.02
CA LYS A 68 -2.27 -19.90 -3.81
C LYS A 68 -1.30 -19.62 -2.66
N ALA A 69 -0.92 -18.36 -2.44
CA ALA A 69 -0.11 -17.96 -1.28
C ALA A 69 -0.85 -18.19 0.05
N LEU A 70 -2.18 -18.03 0.06
CA LEU A 70 -3.02 -18.41 1.20
C LEU A 70 -2.94 -19.92 1.51
N ASN A 71 -2.89 -20.76 0.48
CA ASN A 71 -2.71 -22.20 0.66
C ASN A 71 -1.29 -22.57 1.14
N LEU A 72 -0.32 -21.67 1.03
CA LEU A 72 1.02 -21.83 1.64
C LEU A 72 1.00 -21.64 3.16
N ARG A 73 -0.08 -21.13 3.74
CA ARG A 73 -0.26 -20.99 5.18
C ARG A 73 -0.08 -22.32 5.90
N GLU A 74 -0.85 -23.33 5.50
CA GLU A 74 -0.74 -24.68 6.09
C GLU A 74 0.67 -25.24 5.95
N THR A 75 1.31 -25.03 4.79
CA THR A 75 2.68 -25.47 4.55
C THR A 75 3.74 -24.63 5.25
N THR A 76 3.43 -23.40 5.65
CA THR A 76 4.38 -22.52 6.35
C THR A 76 4.63 -23.02 7.76
N TYR A 77 3.57 -23.37 8.51
CA TYR A 77 3.73 -23.95 9.83
C TYR A 77 4.45 -25.32 9.78
N GLU A 78 4.04 -26.19 8.87
CA GLU A 78 4.70 -27.50 8.68
C GLU A 78 6.20 -27.38 8.36
N ARG A 79 6.59 -26.34 7.64
CA ARG A 79 8.00 -26.13 7.25
C ARG A 79 8.82 -25.39 8.29
N THR A 80 8.24 -24.47 8.99
CA THR A 80 8.97 -23.54 9.88
C THR A 80 8.74 -23.82 11.35
N GLY A 81 7.60 -24.46 11.69
CA GLY A 81 7.17 -24.63 13.08
C GLY A 81 6.82 -23.31 13.79
N SER A 82 6.63 -22.23 13.02
CA SER A 82 6.39 -20.88 13.55
C SER A 82 4.93 -20.48 13.39
N GLU A 83 4.21 -20.42 14.50
CA GLU A 83 2.83 -19.91 14.58
C GLU A 83 2.76 -18.41 14.24
N ASP A 84 3.77 -17.64 14.61
CA ASP A 84 3.86 -16.21 14.30
C ASP A 84 3.94 -15.96 12.78
N LEU A 85 4.72 -16.79 12.07
CA LEU A 85 4.85 -16.68 10.61
C LEU A 85 3.56 -17.12 9.90
N GLU A 86 2.90 -18.16 10.40
CA GLU A 86 1.60 -18.59 9.88
C GLU A 86 0.57 -17.48 10.03
N TRP A 87 0.45 -16.90 11.22
CA TRP A 87 -0.45 -15.80 11.50
C TRP A 87 -0.16 -14.57 10.60
N TYR A 88 1.12 -14.21 10.47
CA TYR A 88 1.53 -13.07 9.67
C TYR A 88 1.20 -13.27 8.19
N MET A 89 1.42 -14.46 7.66
CA MET A 89 1.06 -14.82 6.28
C MET A 89 -0.45 -14.72 6.03
N GLU A 90 -1.26 -15.13 7.01
CA GLU A 90 -2.72 -15.00 6.92
C GLU A 90 -3.15 -13.54 6.93
N GLU A 91 -2.63 -12.74 7.84
CA GLU A 91 -2.93 -11.31 7.95
C GLU A 91 -2.58 -10.55 6.67
N VAL A 92 -1.38 -10.74 6.14
CA VAL A 92 -0.98 -10.08 4.88
C VAL A 92 -1.83 -10.54 3.72
N ALA A 93 -2.07 -11.84 3.60
CA ALA A 93 -2.82 -12.41 2.49
C ALA A 93 -4.29 -11.97 2.49
N SER A 94 -4.90 -11.79 3.67
CA SER A 94 -6.28 -11.27 3.80
C SER A 94 -6.42 -9.82 3.35
N ARG A 95 -5.31 -9.08 3.27
CA ARG A 95 -5.26 -7.65 2.93
C ARG A 95 -4.96 -7.38 1.47
N PHE A 96 -4.74 -8.41 0.64
CA PHE A 96 -4.52 -8.21 -0.77
C PHE A 96 -5.71 -7.54 -1.45
N ARG A 97 -5.45 -6.45 -2.14
CA ARG A 97 -6.43 -5.70 -2.93
C ARG A 97 -5.93 -5.57 -4.36
N LYS A 98 -6.85 -5.65 -5.31
CA LYS A 98 -6.57 -5.32 -6.70
C LYS A 98 -6.35 -3.82 -6.85
N VAL A 99 -5.42 -3.45 -7.70
CA VAL A 99 -5.33 -2.09 -8.21
C VAL A 99 -6.43 -1.88 -9.23
N ASN A 100 -7.09 -0.73 -9.19
CA ASN A 100 -8.10 -0.37 -10.17
C ASN A 100 -7.48 -0.21 -11.56
N GLU A 101 -8.30 -0.31 -12.58
CA GLU A 101 -7.86 0.02 -13.93
C GLU A 101 -7.62 1.52 -14.03
N PRO A 102 -6.40 1.96 -14.45
CA PRO A 102 -6.14 3.36 -14.65
C PRO A 102 -7.14 3.99 -15.63
N ASP A 103 -7.64 5.15 -15.29
CA ASP A 103 -8.60 5.90 -16.10
C ASP A 103 -8.02 7.25 -16.55
N SER A 104 -8.85 8.10 -17.13
CA SER A 104 -8.42 9.41 -17.63
C SER A 104 -8.02 10.41 -16.53
N ALA A 105 -8.38 10.13 -15.27
CA ALA A 105 -8.00 10.94 -14.12
C ALA A 105 -6.74 10.42 -13.42
N SER A 106 -6.29 9.21 -13.79
CA SER A 106 -5.09 8.59 -13.21
C SER A 106 -3.82 9.34 -13.58
N THR A 107 -2.94 9.49 -12.61
CA THR A 107 -1.61 10.08 -12.81
C THR A 107 -0.61 8.99 -13.12
N ILE A 108 -0.21 8.88 -14.38
CA ILE A 108 0.85 7.96 -14.80
C ILE A 108 2.19 8.69 -14.73
N LEU A 109 3.10 8.18 -13.91
CA LEU A 109 4.45 8.72 -13.76
C LEU A 109 5.30 8.28 -14.95
N THR A 110 5.99 9.25 -15.55
CA THR A 110 6.95 9.03 -16.63
C THR A 110 8.24 9.76 -16.31
N ASP A 111 9.35 9.43 -16.97
CA ASP A 111 10.64 10.09 -16.75
C ASP A 111 10.57 11.60 -16.89
N ASP A 112 9.71 12.11 -17.80
CA ASP A 112 9.53 13.55 -18.02
C ASP A 112 8.45 14.18 -17.13
N LYS A 113 7.61 13.36 -16.49
CA LYS A 113 6.46 13.79 -15.67
C LYS A 113 6.30 12.88 -14.45
N ALA A 114 7.24 12.98 -13.55
CA ALA A 114 7.16 12.29 -12.27
C ALA A 114 7.12 13.32 -11.12
N PRO A 115 5.96 13.94 -10.83
CA PRO A 115 5.82 14.94 -9.76
C PRO A 115 5.88 14.28 -8.37
N VAL A 116 6.79 13.32 -8.20
CA VAL A 116 6.90 12.49 -6.98
C VAL A 116 7.16 13.36 -5.76
N GLU A 117 7.96 14.42 -5.90
CA GLU A 117 8.23 15.36 -4.81
C GLU A 117 6.95 16.09 -4.37
N VAL A 118 6.15 16.56 -5.34
CA VAL A 118 4.88 17.27 -5.03
C VAL A 118 3.88 16.32 -4.39
N LEU A 119 3.72 15.12 -4.95
CA LEU A 119 2.82 14.11 -4.41
C LEU A 119 3.29 13.62 -3.02
N GLY A 120 4.60 13.46 -2.84
CA GLY A 120 5.19 13.11 -1.55
C GLY A 120 4.98 14.21 -0.50
N MET A 121 5.14 15.48 -0.86
CA MET A 121 4.85 16.61 0.03
C MET A 121 3.39 16.66 0.45
N HIS A 122 2.46 16.41 -0.46
CA HIS A 122 1.03 16.33 -0.11
C HIS A 122 0.73 15.19 0.89
N ALA A 123 1.38 14.03 0.73
CA ALA A 123 1.23 12.92 1.66
C ALA A 123 1.78 13.28 3.05
N ILE A 124 2.93 13.96 3.13
CA ILE A 124 3.51 14.45 4.38
C ILE A 124 2.60 15.49 5.04
N ASP A 125 2.10 16.45 4.27
CA ASP A 125 1.17 17.47 4.77
C ASP A 125 -0.11 16.85 5.33
N GLN A 126 -0.63 15.79 4.70
CA GLN A 126 -1.79 15.05 5.16
C GLN A 126 -1.51 14.33 6.49
N ILE A 127 -0.39 13.61 6.60
CA ILE A 127 0.03 12.96 7.85
C ILE A 127 0.18 13.99 8.98
N ILE A 128 0.84 15.12 8.71
CA ILE A 128 0.99 16.20 9.70
C ILE A 128 -0.37 16.79 10.09
N ALA A 129 -1.29 16.93 9.15
CA ALA A 129 -2.63 17.43 9.44
C ALA A 129 -3.43 16.46 10.31
N ASP A 130 -3.35 15.17 10.02
CA ASP A 130 -4.05 14.12 10.75
C ASP A 130 -3.49 13.95 12.18
N GLU A 131 -2.17 13.94 12.34
CA GLU A 131 -1.53 13.81 13.65
C GLU A 131 -1.59 15.08 14.49
N ALA A 132 -1.35 16.25 13.88
CA ALA A 132 -1.34 17.53 14.58
C ALA A 132 -2.72 18.19 14.67
N GLY A 133 -3.70 17.76 13.87
CA GLY A 133 -5.04 18.32 13.82
C GLY A 133 -5.74 18.38 15.19
N PRO A 134 -5.79 17.26 15.95
CA PRO A 134 -6.37 17.24 17.29
C PRO A 134 -5.69 18.23 18.26
N TYR A 135 -4.37 18.31 18.22
CA TYR A 135 -3.62 19.23 19.09
C TYR A 135 -3.83 20.69 18.71
N ARG A 136 -3.94 21.00 17.42
CA ARG A 136 -4.29 22.36 16.95
C ARG A 136 -5.69 22.76 17.39
N GLN A 137 -6.64 21.82 17.39
CA GLN A 137 -8.00 22.08 17.84
C GLN A 137 -8.04 22.36 19.35
N ILE A 138 -7.35 21.53 20.16
CA ILE A 138 -7.23 21.75 21.60
C ILE A 138 -6.58 23.09 21.91
N LEU A 139 -5.53 23.44 21.19
CA LEU A 139 -4.85 24.73 21.35
C LEU A 139 -5.79 25.92 21.06
N LYS A 140 -6.64 25.77 20.05
CA LYS A 140 -7.59 26.81 19.65
C LYS A 140 -8.74 26.96 20.65
N ASP A 141 -9.26 25.84 21.18
CA ASP A 141 -10.46 25.83 22.03
C ASP A 141 -10.12 26.03 23.52
N GLU A 142 -9.02 25.47 23.99
CA GLU A 142 -8.62 25.43 25.40
C GLU A 142 -7.30 26.17 25.69
N GLY A 143 -6.65 26.70 24.67
CA GLY A 143 -5.36 27.36 24.79
C GLY A 143 -4.21 26.42 25.16
N PHE A 144 -3.08 27.01 25.55
CA PHE A 144 -1.87 26.24 25.85
C PHE A 144 -2.02 25.30 27.06
N GLY A 145 -2.91 25.64 28.01
CA GLY A 145 -3.21 24.80 29.16
C GLY A 145 -3.92 23.49 28.78
N GLY A 146 -4.80 23.54 27.78
CA GLY A 146 -5.47 22.35 27.24
C GLY A 146 -4.45 21.43 26.56
N LEU A 147 -3.57 21.99 25.76
CA LEU A 147 -2.52 21.24 25.07
C LEU A 147 -1.58 20.50 26.05
N LEU A 148 -1.17 21.15 27.13
CA LEU A 148 -0.32 20.51 28.15
C LEU A 148 -1.00 19.33 28.83
N ARG A 149 -2.31 19.38 29.02
CA ARG A 149 -3.07 18.22 29.59
C ARG A 149 -3.22 17.07 28.62
N ALA A 150 -3.30 17.35 27.32
CA ALA A 150 -3.48 16.34 26.28
C ALA A 150 -2.20 15.54 25.95
N VAL A 151 -1.04 16.07 26.34
CA VAL A 151 0.27 15.45 26.07
C VAL A 151 0.85 14.70 27.29
N GLN A 152 0.16 14.77 28.44
CA GLN A 152 0.50 13.99 29.63
C GLN A 152 -0.21 12.62 29.62
#